data_e5db7f8f85fc928b015cfe5152e5f6ab
#
_entry.id   e5db7f8f85fc928b015cfe5152e5f6ab
#
_cell.length_a   1.000
_cell.length_b   1.000
_cell.length_c   1.000
_cell.angle_alpha   90.00
_cell.angle_beta   90.00
_cell.angle_gamma   90.00
#
_symmetry.space_group_name_H-M   'P 1'
#
loop_
_entity.id
_entity.type
_entity.pdbx_description
1 polymer ?
#
loop_
_entity_poly.entity_id
_entity_poly.type
_entity_poly.pdbx_seq_one_letter_code
_entity_poly.pdbx_strand_id
1 'polypeptide(L)'
;KQEIQNTSYCEIYLGQKVTPGGYSWIFPKGGARVNAGLGICMRRDFPNPKTQFYKHVLTKPLFDGSLLLTGGAWYDPTRRPLDNMVGSGVIITGDAACLVNPIHGGGIGPSMISGFQAGKVAIEALEKGDASRQSLWPYNKRYNDLYGAKQAKLDIFRMLLIGSRDEDLNYGMHYNLMTEQ
;
A
#
# COMPACT_ATOMS: atom_id res chain seq x y z
N LYS A 1 18.21 22.81 16.37
CA LYS A 1 17.74 21.54 15.76
C LYS A 1 17.12 20.74 16.88
N GLN A 2 15.78 20.67 16.95
CA GLN A 2 15.11 19.75 17.86
C GLN A 2 15.36 18.33 17.32
N GLU A 3 15.92 17.46 18.16
CA GLU A 3 15.96 16.02 17.84
C GLU A 3 14.54 15.49 17.81
N ILE A 4 14.24 14.66 16.81
CA ILE A 4 12.96 13.96 16.73
C ILE A 4 12.88 13.04 17.93
N GLN A 5 11.96 13.31 18.85
CA GLN A 5 11.90 12.65 20.15
C GLN A 5 11.57 11.14 20.09
N ASN A 6 11.05 10.67 18.95
CA ASN A 6 10.73 9.25 18.79
C ASN A 6 11.42 8.66 17.56
N THR A 7 12.55 7.99 17.78
CA THR A 7 13.30 7.31 16.72
C THR A 7 13.12 5.79 16.73
N SER A 8 12.26 5.27 17.61
CA SER A 8 12.21 3.83 17.91
C SER A 8 11.05 3.12 17.22
N TYR A 9 9.96 3.80 16.86
CA TYR A 9 8.80 3.19 16.21
C TYR A 9 8.20 4.03 15.10
N CYS A 10 7.55 3.34 14.15
CA CYS A 10 6.75 3.95 13.12
C CYS A 10 5.44 4.46 13.73
N GLU A 11 5.12 5.72 13.47
CA GLU A 11 3.84 6.29 13.86
C GLU A 11 2.89 6.26 12.66
N ILE A 12 1.66 5.79 12.89
CA ILE A 12 0.58 5.77 11.90
C ILE A 12 -0.63 6.46 12.51
N TYR A 13 -1.24 7.37 11.76
CA TYR A 13 -2.41 8.12 12.19
C TYR A 13 -3.57 7.85 11.24
N LEU A 14 -4.67 7.35 11.78
CA LEU A 14 -5.93 7.14 11.08
C LEU A 14 -6.89 8.29 11.39
N GLY A 15 -7.77 8.62 10.46
CA GLY A 15 -8.81 9.61 10.68
C GLY A 15 -9.39 10.15 9.38
N GLN A 16 -10.71 10.05 9.25
CA GLN A 16 -11.42 10.41 8.01
C GLN A 16 -11.35 11.91 7.70
N LYS A 17 -11.19 12.76 8.71
CA LYS A 17 -11.07 14.20 8.52
C LYS A 17 -9.77 14.60 7.81
N VAL A 18 -8.68 13.88 8.07
CA VAL A 18 -7.34 14.19 7.53
C VAL A 18 -6.99 13.30 6.36
N THR A 19 -7.22 12.01 6.51
CA THR A 19 -6.81 10.96 5.55
C THR A 19 -7.98 10.03 5.21
N PRO A 20 -9.07 10.55 4.60
CA PRO A 20 -10.24 9.72 4.33
C PRO A 20 -9.89 8.51 3.46
N GLY A 21 -10.20 7.33 4.00
CA GLY A 21 -9.89 6.04 3.38
C GLY A 21 -8.41 5.70 3.27
N GLY A 22 -7.57 6.35 4.08
CA GLY A 22 -6.14 6.11 4.13
C GLY A 22 -5.54 6.42 5.51
N TYR A 23 -4.27 6.81 5.55
CA TYR A 23 -3.57 7.15 6.79
C TYR A 23 -2.40 8.11 6.54
N SER A 24 -1.90 8.75 7.61
CA SER A 24 -0.63 9.46 7.58
C SER A 24 0.40 8.73 8.44
N TRP A 25 1.68 8.94 8.12
CA TRP A 25 2.78 8.24 8.78
C TRP A 25 3.96 9.14 9.08
N ILE A 26 4.73 8.77 10.10
CA ILE A 26 6.04 9.30 10.42
C ILE A 26 6.94 8.11 10.73
N PHE A 27 7.88 7.82 9.84
CA PHE A 27 8.78 6.66 9.94
C PHE A 27 10.21 7.13 10.17
N PRO A 28 10.85 6.75 11.29
CA PRO A 28 12.24 7.06 11.57
C PRO A 28 13.19 6.51 10.50
N LYS A 29 14.21 7.31 10.15
CA LYS A 29 15.26 6.93 9.18
C LYS A 29 16.66 6.98 9.78
N GLY A 30 16.74 7.03 11.11
CA GLY A 30 18.00 7.22 11.84
C GLY A 30 18.51 8.66 11.83
N GLY A 31 19.24 9.03 12.88
CA GLY A 31 19.58 10.42 13.16
C GLY A 31 18.34 11.29 13.29
N ALA A 32 18.42 12.56 12.98
CA ALA A 32 17.29 13.48 13.00
C ALA A 32 16.47 13.46 11.68
N ARG A 33 16.34 12.31 11.01
CA ARG A 33 15.61 12.16 9.72
C ARG A 33 14.40 11.27 9.87
N VAL A 34 13.32 11.67 9.21
CA VAL A 34 12.10 10.86 9.10
C VAL A 34 11.60 10.82 7.64
N ASN A 35 10.87 9.79 7.31
CA ASN A 35 9.97 9.76 6.16
C ASN A 35 8.56 10.03 6.69
N ALA A 36 7.96 11.13 6.27
CA ALA A 36 6.60 11.48 6.65
C ALA A 36 5.74 11.64 5.40
N GLY A 37 4.50 11.20 5.48
CA GLY A 37 3.58 11.29 4.37
C GLY A 37 2.15 11.01 4.75
N LEU A 38 1.27 11.04 3.75
CA LEU A 38 -0.10 10.56 3.88
C LEU A 38 -0.62 10.00 2.54
N GLY A 39 -1.53 9.04 2.66
CA GLY A 39 -2.35 8.53 1.58
C GLY A 39 -3.82 8.86 1.81
N ILE A 40 -4.56 9.11 0.74
CA ILE A 40 -6.00 9.34 0.75
C ILE A 40 -6.60 8.49 -0.35
N CYS A 41 -7.74 7.85 -0.10
CA CYS A 41 -8.48 7.14 -1.13
C CYS A 41 -8.89 8.14 -2.24
N MET A 42 -8.71 7.74 -3.50
CA MET A 42 -8.98 8.62 -4.63
C MET A 42 -10.48 8.68 -4.96
N ARG A 43 -11.15 9.69 -4.41
CA ARG A 43 -12.55 10.00 -4.66
C ARG A 43 -12.71 11.51 -4.94
N ARG A 44 -13.71 11.87 -5.76
CA ARG A 44 -13.94 13.28 -6.14
C ARG A 44 -14.32 14.18 -4.96
N ASP A 45 -14.98 13.63 -3.98
CA ASP A 45 -15.45 14.30 -2.76
C ASP A 45 -14.37 14.36 -1.65
N PHE A 46 -13.21 13.71 -1.84
CA PHE A 46 -12.13 13.71 -0.87
C PHE A 46 -11.12 14.85 -1.13
N PRO A 47 -10.48 15.35 -0.07
CA PRO A 47 -9.56 16.47 -0.19
C PRO A 47 -8.28 16.09 -0.94
N ASN A 48 -7.58 17.11 -1.47
CA ASN A 48 -6.29 16.91 -2.13
C ASN A 48 -5.22 16.45 -1.10
N PRO A 49 -4.53 15.32 -1.32
CA PRO A 49 -3.56 14.78 -0.37
C PRO A 49 -2.40 15.75 -0.08
N LYS A 50 -1.91 16.49 -1.07
CA LYS A 50 -0.86 17.48 -0.87
C LYS A 50 -1.30 18.58 0.10
N THR A 51 -2.51 19.11 -0.08
CA THR A 51 -3.08 20.13 0.82
C THR A 51 -3.20 19.61 2.25
N GLN A 52 -3.70 18.38 2.41
CA GLN A 52 -3.83 17.75 3.74
C GLN A 52 -2.47 17.52 4.40
N PHE A 53 -1.47 17.11 3.62
CA PHE A 53 -0.11 16.92 4.13
C PHE A 53 0.47 18.21 4.70
N TYR A 54 0.43 19.31 3.95
CA TYR A 54 0.92 20.61 4.44
C TYR A 54 0.12 21.13 5.62
N LYS A 55 -1.20 20.94 5.63
CA LYS A 55 -2.08 21.48 6.66
C LYS A 55 -2.05 20.71 7.98
N HIS A 56 -1.88 19.39 7.94
CA HIS A 56 -2.11 18.52 9.09
C HIS A 56 -0.89 17.67 9.51
N VAL A 57 0.05 17.43 8.62
CA VAL A 57 1.25 16.65 8.95
C VAL A 57 2.42 17.60 9.25
N LEU A 58 2.77 18.49 8.31
CA LEU A 58 3.92 19.37 8.46
C LEU A 58 3.74 20.49 9.51
N THR A 59 2.53 20.72 10.00
CA THR A 59 2.27 21.66 11.08
C THR A 59 2.47 21.06 12.47
N LYS A 60 2.83 19.79 12.57
CA LYS A 60 3.16 19.19 13.88
C LYS A 60 4.47 19.78 14.40
N PRO A 61 4.58 20.07 15.73
CA PRO A 61 5.78 20.65 16.32
C PRO A 61 7.07 19.89 16.02
N LEU A 62 6.96 18.59 15.78
CA LEU A 62 8.06 17.73 15.34
C LEU A 62 8.80 18.27 14.10
N PHE A 63 8.11 19.00 13.22
CA PHE A 63 8.68 19.51 11.97
C PHE A 63 9.14 20.96 12.05
N ASP A 64 9.00 21.61 13.23
CA ASP A 64 9.45 22.99 13.40
C ASP A 64 10.96 23.11 13.12
N GLY A 65 11.32 24.02 12.22
CA GLY A 65 12.71 24.20 11.79
C GLY A 65 13.30 23.04 10.98
N SER A 66 12.49 22.05 10.56
CA SER A 66 12.94 20.95 9.72
C SER A 66 13.20 21.39 8.28
N LEU A 67 14.09 20.67 7.59
CA LEU A 67 14.39 20.86 6.18
C LEU A 67 13.84 19.70 5.37
N LEU A 68 13.06 19.99 4.32
CA LEU A 68 12.65 18.99 3.35
C LEU A 68 13.87 18.59 2.49
N LEU A 69 14.27 17.33 2.58
CA LEU A 69 15.41 16.80 1.82
C LEU A 69 14.98 16.31 0.44
N THR A 70 13.85 15.60 0.38
CA THR A 70 13.27 15.07 -0.86
C THR A 70 11.79 14.80 -0.64
N GLY A 71 11.01 14.73 -1.71
CA GLY A 71 9.60 14.41 -1.64
C GLY A 71 9.05 14.00 -3.01
N GLY A 72 7.93 13.29 -2.99
CA GLY A 72 7.23 12.85 -4.17
C GLY A 72 5.81 12.40 -3.83
N ALA A 73 4.99 12.19 -4.84
CA ALA A 73 3.66 11.63 -4.71
C ALA A 73 3.36 10.75 -5.91
N TRP A 74 2.64 9.66 -5.68
CA TRP A 74 2.22 8.74 -6.71
C TRP A 74 0.89 8.10 -6.36
N TYR A 75 0.30 7.42 -7.33
CA TYR A 75 -0.90 6.61 -7.15
C TYR A 75 -0.50 5.20 -6.71
N ASP A 76 -1.13 4.74 -5.65
CA ASP A 76 -0.99 3.38 -5.13
C ASP A 76 -2.25 2.59 -5.47
N PRO A 77 -2.19 1.52 -6.29
CA PRO A 77 -3.35 0.78 -6.75
C PRO A 77 -3.90 -0.17 -5.66
N THR A 78 -4.35 0.40 -4.54
CA THR A 78 -4.93 -0.31 -3.40
C THR A 78 -6.29 -0.92 -3.75
N ARG A 79 -6.26 -2.13 -4.27
CA ARG A 79 -7.42 -2.96 -4.61
C ARG A 79 -7.02 -4.43 -4.67
N ARG A 80 -7.98 -5.34 -4.92
CA ARG A 80 -7.65 -6.73 -5.23
C ARG A 80 -6.78 -6.82 -6.50
N PRO A 81 -5.97 -7.88 -6.64
CA PRO A 81 -5.22 -8.17 -7.86
C PRO A 81 -6.10 -8.14 -9.12
N LEU A 82 -5.49 -7.89 -10.27
CA LEU A 82 -6.17 -8.10 -11.55
C LEU A 82 -6.60 -9.57 -11.67
N ASP A 83 -7.78 -9.80 -12.23
CA ASP A 83 -8.32 -11.15 -12.44
C ASP A 83 -7.48 -11.95 -13.45
N ASN A 84 -6.78 -11.24 -14.34
CA ASN A 84 -5.84 -11.81 -15.29
C ASN A 84 -4.61 -10.91 -15.44
N MET A 85 -3.45 -11.46 -15.20
CA MET A 85 -2.16 -10.79 -15.22
C MET A 85 -1.25 -11.26 -16.37
N VAL A 86 -1.81 -12.02 -17.34
CA VAL A 86 -1.02 -12.56 -18.47
C VAL A 86 -1.68 -12.31 -19.82
N GLY A 87 -0.87 -12.11 -20.84
CA GLY A 87 -1.22 -12.11 -22.25
C GLY A 87 -0.26 -13.00 -23.02
N SER A 88 -0.41 -13.11 -24.36
CA SER A 88 0.58 -13.79 -25.18
C SER A 88 1.89 -13.00 -25.18
N GLY A 89 2.96 -13.61 -24.67
CA GLY A 89 4.28 -13.00 -24.51
C GLY A 89 4.38 -11.96 -23.39
N VAL A 90 3.38 -11.81 -22.51
CA VAL A 90 3.35 -10.78 -21.48
C VAL A 90 2.93 -11.33 -20.13
N ILE A 91 3.65 -10.96 -19.08
CA ILE A 91 3.28 -11.13 -17.67
C ILE A 91 3.34 -9.78 -16.98
N ILE A 92 2.29 -9.40 -16.26
CA ILE A 92 2.21 -8.15 -15.50
C ILE A 92 2.46 -8.46 -14.03
N THR A 93 3.33 -7.68 -13.35
CA THR A 93 3.73 -7.90 -11.95
C THR A 93 3.65 -6.61 -11.14
N GLY A 94 3.72 -6.73 -9.83
CA GLY A 94 3.78 -5.59 -8.91
C GLY A 94 2.58 -4.65 -9.03
N ASP A 95 2.82 -3.35 -8.91
CA ASP A 95 1.78 -2.31 -8.92
C ASP A 95 0.98 -2.29 -10.22
N ALA A 96 1.61 -2.60 -11.36
CA ALA A 96 0.93 -2.70 -12.65
C ALA A 96 -0.16 -3.79 -12.67
N ALA A 97 -0.03 -4.81 -11.82
CA ALA A 97 -1.02 -5.87 -11.63
C ALA A 97 -1.91 -5.65 -10.38
N CYS A 98 -1.85 -4.46 -9.76
CA CYS A 98 -2.54 -4.10 -8.52
C CYS A 98 -2.20 -5.05 -7.35
N LEU A 99 -0.91 -5.37 -7.19
CA LEU A 99 -0.47 -6.36 -6.19
C LEU A 99 -0.02 -5.74 -4.86
N VAL A 100 -0.30 -4.49 -4.61
CA VAL A 100 -0.07 -3.87 -3.30
C VAL A 100 -1.05 -4.41 -2.25
N ASN A 101 -0.66 -4.36 -0.98
CA ASN A 101 -1.61 -4.70 0.08
C ASN A 101 -2.75 -3.67 0.12
N PRO A 102 -4.01 -4.09 0.00
CA PRO A 102 -5.13 -3.16 -0.07
C PRO A 102 -5.32 -2.27 1.17
N ILE A 103 -4.86 -2.71 2.34
CA ILE A 103 -5.06 -1.98 3.61
C ILE A 103 -4.00 -0.91 3.81
N HIS A 104 -2.72 -1.26 3.63
CA HIS A 104 -1.61 -0.37 3.99
C HIS A 104 -0.73 0.06 2.81
N GLY A 105 -1.08 -0.30 1.57
CA GLY A 105 -0.36 0.13 0.36
C GLY A 105 1.05 -0.47 0.19
N GLY A 106 1.45 -1.44 1.03
CA GLY A 106 2.78 -2.04 0.94
C GLY A 106 2.92 -2.93 -0.29
N GLY A 107 3.76 -2.52 -1.24
CA GLY A 107 3.96 -3.18 -2.53
C GLY A 107 5.28 -3.95 -2.67
N ILE A 108 6.30 -3.71 -1.84
CA ILE A 108 7.66 -4.29 -2.01
C ILE A 108 7.62 -5.82 -1.98
N GLY A 109 7.07 -6.42 -0.93
CA GLY A 109 6.97 -7.87 -0.78
C GLY A 109 6.16 -8.52 -1.92
N PRO A 110 4.92 -8.08 -2.18
CA PRO A 110 4.12 -8.56 -3.30
C PRO A 110 4.82 -8.44 -4.66
N SER A 111 5.53 -7.33 -4.93
CA SER A 111 6.28 -7.15 -6.17
C SER A 111 7.43 -8.16 -6.31
N MET A 112 8.18 -8.42 -5.24
CA MET A 112 9.23 -9.43 -5.23
C MET A 112 8.67 -10.84 -5.45
N ILE A 113 7.58 -11.20 -4.76
CA ILE A 113 6.92 -12.50 -4.90
C ILE A 113 6.38 -12.68 -6.32
N SER A 114 5.68 -11.69 -6.85
CA SER A 114 5.12 -11.74 -8.20
C SER A 114 6.20 -11.81 -9.27
N GLY A 115 7.27 -11.03 -9.15
CA GLY A 115 8.42 -11.07 -10.05
C GLY A 115 9.10 -12.44 -10.06
N PHE A 116 9.30 -13.03 -8.89
CA PHE A 116 9.87 -14.37 -8.77
C PHE A 116 9.00 -15.46 -9.44
N GLN A 117 7.68 -15.42 -9.21
CA GLN A 117 6.76 -16.36 -9.86
C GLN A 117 6.67 -16.12 -11.37
N ALA A 118 6.69 -14.88 -11.82
CA ALA A 118 6.71 -14.52 -13.22
C ALA A 118 7.96 -15.08 -13.93
N GLY A 119 9.14 -14.91 -13.30
CA GLY A 119 10.40 -15.46 -13.83
C GLY A 119 10.35 -16.98 -13.99
N LYS A 120 9.83 -17.71 -13.00
CA LYS A 120 9.68 -19.17 -13.10
C LYS A 120 8.78 -19.59 -14.26
N VAL A 121 7.62 -18.95 -14.40
CA VAL A 121 6.67 -19.29 -15.47
C VAL A 121 7.21 -18.89 -16.84
N ALA A 122 7.94 -17.78 -16.93
CA ALA A 122 8.59 -17.37 -18.17
C ALA A 122 9.65 -18.39 -18.63
N ILE A 123 10.48 -18.91 -17.72
CA ILE A 123 11.46 -19.97 -18.03
C ILE A 123 10.75 -21.21 -18.55
N GLU A 124 9.72 -21.69 -17.84
CA GLU A 124 8.94 -22.87 -18.26
C GLU A 124 8.28 -22.72 -19.64
N ALA A 125 7.82 -21.50 -19.96
CA ALA A 125 7.23 -21.18 -21.25
C ALA A 125 8.29 -21.15 -22.38
N LEU A 126 9.45 -20.57 -22.12
CA LEU A 126 10.58 -20.52 -23.07
C LEU A 126 11.14 -21.90 -23.35
N GLU A 127 11.31 -22.76 -22.34
CA GLU A 127 11.75 -24.14 -22.51
C GLU A 127 10.79 -24.97 -23.39
N LYS A 128 9.50 -24.66 -23.36
CA LYS A 128 8.47 -25.27 -24.21
C LYS A 128 8.37 -24.64 -25.59
N GLY A 129 9.05 -23.50 -25.83
CA GLY A 129 8.87 -22.72 -27.04
C GLY A 129 7.47 -22.12 -27.22
N ASP A 130 6.69 -22.00 -26.13
CA ASP A 130 5.30 -21.52 -26.14
C ASP A 130 5.08 -20.43 -25.10
N ALA A 131 5.03 -19.17 -25.53
CA ALA A 131 4.71 -18.01 -24.70
C ALA A 131 3.24 -17.56 -24.89
N SER A 132 2.34 -18.45 -25.28
CA SER A 132 0.92 -18.15 -25.37
C SER A 132 0.35 -17.78 -24.01
N ARG A 133 -0.80 -17.08 -24.00
CA ARG A 133 -1.54 -16.77 -22.76
C ARG A 133 -1.83 -18.04 -21.94
N GLN A 134 -2.11 -19.15 -22.62
CA GLN A 134 -2.41 -20.42 -21.95
C GLN A 134 -1.18 -20.99 -21.24
N SER A 135 -0.02 -20.94 -21.88
CA SER A 135 1.25 -21.38 -21.30
C SER A 135 1.70 -20.51 -20.13
N LEU A 136 1.39 -19.19 -20.15
CA LEU A 136 1.69 -18.24 -19.07
C LEU A 136 0.63 -18.21 -17.96
N TRP A 137 -0.55 -18.83 -18.17
CA TRP A 137 -1.66 -18.83 -17.20
C TRP A 137 -1.31 -19.35 -15.80
N PRO A 138 -0.40 -20.33 -15.63
CA PRO A 138 0.02 -20.82 -14.31
C PRO A 138 0.52 -19.70 -13.37
N TYR A 139 1.00 -18.58 -13.89
CA TYR A 139 1.39 -17.41 -13.07
C TYR A 139 0.21 -16.87 -12.24
N ASN A 140 -0.98 -16.69 -12.86
CA ASN A 140 -2.18 -16.23 -12.15
C ASN A 140 -2.50 -17.14 -10.97
N LYS A 141 -2.48 -18.46 -11.21
CA LYS A 141 -2.78 -19.43 -10.15
C LYS A 141 -1.74 -19.40 -9.04
N ARG A 142 -0.44 -19.45 -9.38
CA ARG A 142 0.66 -19.49 -8.39
C ARG A 142 0.64 -18.24 -7.49
N TYR A 143 0.46 -17.05 -8.07
CA TYR A 143 0.38 -15.83 -7.28
C TYR A 143 -0.86 -15.82 -6.38
N ASN A 144 -2.02 -16.20 -6.89
CA ASN A 144 -3.25 -16.25 -6.11
C ASN A 144 -3.17 -17.24 -4.95
N ASP A 145 -2.60 -18.42 -5.16
CA ASP A 145 -2.42 -19.44 -4.11
C ASP A 145 -1.48 -18.94 -2.99
N LEU A 146 -0.44 -18.17 -3.34
CA LEU A 146 0.55 -17.66 -2.38
C LEU A 146 0.06 -16.41 -1.63
N TYR A 147 -0.55 -15.46 -2.34
CA TYR A 147 -0.81 -14.13 -1.78
C TYR A 147 -2.11 -13.47 -2.27
N GLY A 148 -2.49 -13.64 -3.54
CA GLY A 148 -3.59 -12.91 -4.17
C GLY A 148 -4.95 -13.18 -3.52
N ALA A 149 -5.23 -14.40 -3.08
CA ALA A 149 -6.46 -14.75 -2.38
C ALA A 149 -6.59 -14.01 -1.03
N LYS A 150 -5.48 -13.80 -0.31
CA LYS A 150 -5.44 -12.96 0.90
C LYS A 150 -5.71 -11.49 0.56
N GLN A 151 -5.09 -10.97 -0.50
CA GLN A 151 -5.30 -9.59 -0.94
C GLN A 151 -6.77 -9.33 -1.33
N ALA A 152 -7.43 -10.27 -1.98
CA ALA A 152 -8.85 -10.14 -2.35
C ALA A 152 -9.75 -10.00 -1.11
N LYS A 153 -9.47 -10.75 -0.04
CA LYS A 153 -10.19 -10.62 1.25
C LYS A 153 -9.91 -9.27 1.92
N LEU A 154 -8.65 -8.82 1.90
CA LEU A 154 -8.26 -7.51 2.44
C LEU A 154 -8.90 -6.36 1.67
N ASP A 155 -9.17 -6.51 0.37
CA ASP A 155 -9.87 -5.48 -0.41
C ASP A 155 -11.31 -5.28 0.05
N ILE A 156 -12.01 -6.34 0.45
CA ILE A 156 -13.35 -6.23 1.06
C ILE A 156 -13.26 -5.45 2.37
N PHE A 157 -12.29 -5.76 3.22
CA PHE A 157 -12.08 -5.04 4.48
C PHE A 157 -11.72 -3.57 4.25
N ARG A 158 -10.89 -3.26 3.24
CA ARG A 158 -10.59 -1.89 2.83
C ARG A 158 -11.87 -1.11 2.48
N MET A 159 -12.80 -1.72 1.74
CA MET A 159 -14.06 -1.05 1.39
C MET A 159 -14.89 -0.71 2.63
N LEU A 160 -14.90 -1.57 3.65
CA LEU A 160 -15.52 -1.29 4.94
C LEU A 160 -14.84 -0.11 5.64
N LEU A 161 -13.51 -0.12 5.72
CA LEU A 161 -12.73 0.96 6.36
C LEU A 161 -12.95 2.32 5.70
N ILE A 162 -13.04 2.39 4.37
CA ILE A 162 -13.34 3.65 3.65
C ILE A 162 -14.69 4.22 4.05
N GLY A 163 -15.66 3.38 4.34
CA GLY A 163 -17.01 3.76 4.79
C GLY A 163 -17.14 4.01 6.29
N SER A 164 -16.12 3.70 7.08
CA SER A 164 -16.17 3.86 8.55
C SER A 164 -16.02 5.33 8.95
N ARG A 165 -16.63 5.72 10.06
CA ARG A 165 -16.45 7.03 10.69
C ARG A 165 -15.32 6.98 11.71
N ASP A 166 -14.85 8.14 12.17
CA ASP A 166 -13.78 8.21 13.18
C ASP A 166 -14.19 7.53 14.50
N GLU A 167 -15.48 7.58 14.87
CA GLU A 167 -16.02 6.88 16.03
C GLU A 167 -15.92 5.34 15.90
N ASP A 168 -16.17 4.82 14.71
CA ASP A 168 -16.09 3.39 14.41
C ASP A 168 -14.63 2.91 14.47
N LEU A 169 -13.70 3.70 13.93
CA LEU A 169 -12.26 3.43 13.99
C LEU A 169 -11.75 3.46 15.45
N ASN A 170 -12.13 4.47 16.22
CA ASN A 170 -11.77 4.58 17.63
C ASN A 170 -12.31 3.42 18.46
N TYR A 171 -13.55 3.01 18.21
CA TYR A 171 -14.14 1.84 18.84
C TYR A 171 -13.33 0.56 18.55
N GLY A 172 -13.02 0.33 17.26
CA GLY A 172 -12.24 -0.83 16.84
C GLY A 172 -10.84 -0.87 17.47
N MET A 173 -10.18 0.28 17.60
CA MET A 173 -8.87 0.38 18.25
C MET A 173 -8.95 0.16 19.77
N HIS A 174 -9.99 0.70 20.42
CA HIS A 174 -10.18 0.56 21.87
C HIS A 174 -10.40 -0.90 22.28
N TYR A 175 -11.17 -1.65 21.54
CA TYR A 175 -11.51 -3.04 21.85
C TYR A 175 -10.58 -4.07 21.17
N ASN A 176 -9.45 -3.64 20.62
CA ASN A 176 -8.48 -4.51 19.92
C ASN A 176 -9.09 -5.36 18.80
N LEU A 177 -10.18 -4.90 18.19
CA LEU A 177 -10.84 -5.62 17.09
C LEU A 177 -10.00 -5.67 15.81
N MET A 178 -8.94 -4.88 15.76
CA MET A 178 -8.03 -4.77 14.61
C MET A 178 -6.66 -5.39 14.86
N THR A 179 -6.46 -6.09 15.97
CA THR A 179 -5.23 -6.84 16.23
C THR A 179 -5.31 -8.23 15.58
N GLU A 180 -4.23 -8.67 14.98
CA GLU A 180 -4.11 -10.05 14.53
C GLU A 180 -4.08 -10.97 15.78
N GLN A 181 -5.02 -11.89 15.88
CA GLN A 181 -4.88 -13.10 16.70
C GLN A 181 -4.16 -14.17 15.91
#